data_65ef5e8c03b6f93bfeb6dec7278c2302
#
_entry.id   65ef5e8c03b6f93bfeb6dec7278c2302
#
_cell.length_a   1.000
_cell.length_b   1.000
_cell.length_c   1.000
_cell.angle_alpha   90.00
_cell.angle_beta   90.00
_cell.angle_gamma   90.00
#
_symmetry.space_group_name_H-M   'P 1'
#
loop_
_entity.id
_entity.type
_entity.pdbx_description
1 polymer ?
#
loop_
_entity_poly.entity_id
_entity_poly.type
_entity_poly.pdbx_seq_one_letter_code
_entity_poly.pdbx_strand_id
1 'polypeptide(L)'
;MSSIILDNLTFDAKSGDQLENVSLELTSPQVIAFCSNDNGATTALKQLLDAQGSIEEGAVLVNGEPLGKVNRRHGNSLVAHFDDVELKGKTVLKAVKNPLKHHQNVLTVDQTNQMLESLGIVPGKRIADLTPDEQQKLRIVLLLSWCRPIVLLDNAFDGLDEDSRLTMSDLVADYTKKTDSLVIFTSQDVSTLMRFSKIIYYFEGSHLTSARNVEMLDSVDCVVTIIGTGFPVENAVKLGAHMLEEAPKETRFLFTGNIQVLLPLLEQSTITDVRIEDATVEDELMTW
;
A
#
# COMPACT_ATOMS: atom_id res chain seq x y z
N MET A 1 20.45 -0.49 6.53
CA MET A 1 19.11 -0.71 7.12
C MET A 1 18.51 0.64 7.41
N SER A 2 17.43 0.99 6.74
CA SER A 2 16.71 2.26 6.96
C SER A 2 15.53 2.01 7.87
N SER A 3 15.25 2.95 8.78
CA SER A 3 14.06 2.89 9.64
C SER A 3 13.34 4.23 9.68
N ILE A 4 12.02 4.17 9.75
CA ILE A 4 11.15 5.31 10.01
C ILE A 4 10.31 4.96 11.24
N ILE A 5 10.31 5.82 12.22
CA ILE A 5 9.49 5.69 13.42
C ILE A 5 8.61 6.93 13.51
N LEU A 6 7.31 6.71 13.56
CA LEU A 6 6.32 7.71 13.96
C LEU A 6 5.92 7.38 15.40
N ASP A 7 6.06 8.34 16.30
CA ASP A 7 5.78 8.17 17.73
C ASP A 7 4.72 9.18 18.16
N ASN A 8 3.49 8.70 18.35
CA ASN A 8 2.30 9.50 18.71
C ASN A 8 2.18 10.77 17.85
N LEU A 9 2.39 10.60 16.54
CA LEU A 9 2.51 11.71 15.61
C LEU A 9 1.15 12.32 15.28
N THR A 10 1.05 13.63 15.49
CA THR A 10 0.00 14.47 14.88
C THR A 10 0.68 15.45 13.92
N PHE A 11 0.25 15.42 12.66
CA PHE A 11 0.87 16.16 11.56
C PHE A 11 -0.18 16.82 10.68
N ASP A 12 0.01 18.10 10.42
CA ASP A 12 -0.80 18.90 9.51
C ASP A 12 -0.05 19.11 8.19
N ALA A 13 -0.54 18.51 7.14
CA ALA A 13 0.00 18.67 5.80
C ALA A 13 -0.41 20.01 5.18
N LYS A 14 0.40 20.53 4.26
CA LYS A 14 0.06 21.77 3.54
C LYS A 14 -1.20 21.67 2.68
N SER A 15 -1.57 20.47 2.26
CA SER A 15 -2.82 20.20 1.53
C SER A 15 -4.07 20.40 2.39
N GLY A 16 -3.94 20.39 3.72
CA GLY A 16 -5.02 20.37 4.69
C GLY A 16 -5.38 18.97 5.17
N ASP A 17 -4.73 17.93 4.64
CA ASP A 17 -4.84 16.56 5.13
C ASP A 17 -4.05 16.40 6.43
N GLN A 18 -4.43 15.43 7.26
CA GLN A 18 -3.87 15.25 8.60
C GLN A 18 -3.52 13.79 8.89
N LEU A 19 -2.54 13.62 9.80
CA LEU A 19 -2.33 12.37 10.53
C LEU A 19 -2.54 12.67 12.01
N GLU A 20 -3.30 11.85 12.72
CA GLU A 20 -3.62 12.07 14.13
C GLU A 20 -3.23 10.87 14.99
N ASN A 21 -2.37 11.13 15.98
CA ASN A 21 -1.91 10.14 16.97
C ASN A 21 -1.39 8.83 16.34
N VAL A 22 -0.61 8.94 15.26
CA VAL A 22 -0.10 7.79 14.52
C VAL A 22 1.18 7.27 15.15
N SER A 23 1.22 6.00 15.50
CA SER A 23 2.42 5.31 15.97
C SER A 23 2.68 4.09 15.10
N LEU A 24 3.85 4.06 14.43
CA LEU A 24 4.29 2.94 13.63
C LEU A 24 5.81 2.91 13.47
N GLU A 25 6.35 1.73 13.24
CA GLU A 25 7.76 1.53 12.94
C GLU A 25 7.92 0.76 11.63
N LEU A 26 8.66 1.34 10.70
CA LEU A 26 8.95 0.78 9.38
C LEU A 26 10.46 0.54 9.26
N THR A 27 10.83 -0.65 8.79
CA THR A 27 12.25 -1.01 8.64
C THR A 27 12.53 -1.62 7.27
N SER A 28 13.68 -1.28 6.69
CA SER A 28 14.16 -1.93 5.45
C SER A 28 14.93 -3.24 5.75
N PRO A 29 15.01 -4.20 4.80
CA PRO A 29 14.34 -4.21 3.50
C PRO A 29 12.88 -4.69 3.61
N GLN A 30 11.93 -3.89 3.21
CA GLN A 30 10.52 -4.24 3.29
C GLN A 30 9.69 -3.53 2.20
N VAL A 31 8.66 -4.21 1.71
CA VAL A 31 7.57 -3.62 0.94
C VAL A 31 6.35 -3.57 1.85
N ILE A 32 5.81 -2.39 2.05
CA ILE A 32 4.63 -2.15 2.88
C ILE A 32 3.59 -1.38 2.09
N ALA A 33 2.34 -1.56 2.43
CA ALA A 33 1.24 -0.82 1.84
C ALA A 33 0.56 0.10 2.84
N PHE A 34 0.11 1.24 2.31
CA PHE A 34 -0.82 2.13 3.00
C PHE A 34 -2.11 2.19 2.19
N CYS A 35 -3.22 2.02 2.88
CA CYS A 35 -4.57 2.14 2.35
C CYS A 35 -5.33 3.17 3.17
N SER A 36 -6.13 4.00 2.53
CA SER A 36 -7.06 4.89 3.22
C SER A 36 -8.36 5.01 2.41
N ASN A 37 -9.46 5.21 3.10
CA ASN A 37 -10.77 5.33 2.49
C ASN A 37 -10.95 6.63 1.67
N ASP A 38 -10.17 7.67 1.94
CA ASP A 38 -10.30 9.01 1.35
C ASP A 38 -8.99 9.61 0.76
N ASN A 39 -7.90 8.82 0.73
CA ASN A 39 -6.55 9.25 0.34
C ASN A 39 -5.92 10.38 1.19
N GLY A 40 -6.62 10.93 2.18
CA GLY A 40 -6.11 12.02 3.00
C GLY A 40 -4.85 11.63 3.76
N ALA A 41 -4.90 10.50 4.49
CA ALA A 41 -3.75 10.01 5.25
C ALA A 41 -2.55 9.66 4.37
N THR A 42 -2.75 9.08 3.19
CA THR A 42 -1.66 8.76 2.26
C THR A 42 -1.02 10.03 1.69
N THR A 43 -1.81 11.05 1.40
CA THR A 43 -1.33 12.38 0.99
C THR A 43 -0.56 13.06 2.12
N ALA A 44 -1.07 13.01 3.35
CA ALA A 44 -0.39 13.56 4.52
C ALA A 44 0.94 12.86 4.79
N LEU A 45 1.00 11.52 4.69
CA LEU A 45 2.23 10.74 4.83
C LEU A 45 3.28 11.15 3.78
N LYS A 46 2.87 11.33 2.53
CA LYS A 46 3.74 11.80 1.46
C LYS A 46 4.34 13.16 1.79
N GLN A 47 3.50 14.12 2.20
CA GLN A 47 3.95 15.46 2.57
C GLN A 47 4.80 15.46 3.84
N LEU A 48 4.54 14.57 4.79
CA LEU A 48 5.40 14.36 5.96
C LEU A 48 6.82 13.97 5.54
N LEU A 49 6.96 12.99 4.68
CA LEU A 49 8.27 12.52 4.19
C LEU A 49 9.03 13.61 3.44
N ASP A 50 8.33 14.53 2.78
CA ASP A 50 8.89 15.71 2.11
C ASP A 50 9.09 16.91 3.05
N ALA A 51 8.76 16.77 4.34
CA ALA A 51 8.74 17.85 5.31
C ALA A 51 7.86 19.05 4.86
N GLN A 52 6.72 18.75 4.26
CA GLN A 52 5.75 19.74 3.77
C GLN A 52 4.53 19.82 4.70
N GLY A 53 4.71 20.45 5.85
CA GLY A 53 3.68 20.62 6.87
C GLY A 53 4.29 20.92 8.23
N SER A 54 3.47 20.81 9.28
CA SER A 54 3.87 21.03 10.67
C SER A 54 3.60 19.77 11.51
N ILE A 55 4.56 19.41 12.36
CA ILE A 55 4.36 18.41 13.40
C ILE A 55 3.83 19.15 14.61
N GLU A 56 2.59 18.86 14.99
CA GLU A 56 1.91 19.48 16.13
C GLU A 56 2.22 18.73 17.43
N GLU A 57 2.25 17.39 17.36
CA GLU A 57 2.59 16.52 18.49
C GLU A 57 3.42 15.32 18.01
N GLY A 58 4.16 14.73 18.94
CA GLY A 58 4.94 13.52 18.71
C GLY A 58 6.26 13.76 17.98
N ALA A 59 6.78 12.69 17.38
CA ALA A 59 8.09 12.71 16.71
C ALA A 59 8.13 11.84 15.46
N VAL A 60 8.99 12.24 14.52
CA VAL A 60 9.36 11.43 13.36
C VAL A 60 10.86 11.23 13.37
N LEU A 61 11.27 9.98 13.47
CA LEU A 61 12.68 9.59 13.44
C LEU A 61 12.98 8.81 12.17
N VAL A 62 14.08 9.15 11.53
CA VAL A 62 14.63 8.40 10.39
C VAL A 62 16.03 7.96 10.77
N ASN A 63 16.25 6.65 10.83
CA ASN A 63 17.52 6.07 11.30
C ASN A 63 17.92 6.59 12.70
N GLY A 64 16.94 6.80 13.58
CA GLY A 64 17.14 7.34 14.93
C GLY A 64 17.40 8.84 15.02
N GLU A 65 17.41 9.57 13.89
CA GLU A 65 17.55 11.04 13.88
C GLU A 65 16.22 11.71 13.50
N PRO A 66 15.88 12.87 14.09
CA PRO A 66 14.69 13.62 13.71
C PRO A 66 14.64 13.94 12.21
N LEU A 67 13.49 13.72 11.56
CA LEU A 67 13.28 13.91 10.12
C LEU A 67 13.77 15.28 9.63
N GLY A 68 13.44 16.36 10.34
CA GLY A 68 13.88 17.72 9.98
C GLY A 68 15.41 17.91 9.99
N LYS A 69 16.15 17.10 10.74
CA LYS A 69 17.62 17.11 10.74
C LYS A 69 18.16 16.32 9.55
N VAL A 70 17.56 15.18 9.26
CA VAL A 70 17.90 14.33 8.11
C VAL A 70 17.66 15.08 6.80
N ASN A 71 16.51 15.71 6.63
CA ASN A 71 16.17 16.47 5.43
C ASN A 71 17.11 17.65 5.19
N ARG A 72 17.62 18.31 6.25
CA ARG A 72 18.65 19.37 6.11
C ARG A 72 19.99 18.86 5.61
N ARG A 73 20.37 17.61 5.95
CA ARG A 73 21.63 17.00 5.49
C ARG A 73 21.58 16.45 4.08
N HIS A 74 20.47 15.82 3.74
CA HIS A 74 20.35 15.02 2.50
C HIS A 74 19.49 15.70 1.44
N GLY A 75 18.80 16.81 1.77
CA GLY A 75 17.83 17.42 0.88
C GLY A 75 16.75 16.41 0.51
N ASN A 76 16.13 16.55 -0.66
CA ASN A 76 15.13 15.61 -1.18
C ASN A 76 15.73 14.26 -1.62
N SER A 77 16.90 13.87 -1.10
CA SER A 77 17.60 12.67 -1.56
C SER A 77 17.25 11.40 -0.76
N LEU A 78 16.44 11.51 0.30
CA LEU A 78 16.04 10.38 1.13
C LEU A 78 14.91 9.56 0.50
N VAL A 79 13.94 10.24 -0.07
CA VAL A 79 12.74 9.63 -0.64
C VAL A 79 12.72 9.82 -2.16
N ALA A 80 12.31 8.77 -2.88
CA ALA A 80 11.98 8.86 -4.30
C ALA A 80 10.46 8.73 -4.45
N HIS A 81 9.82 9.69 -5.09
CA HIS A 81 8.39 9.70 -5.35
C HIS A 81 8.09 9.34 -6.80
N PHE A 82 7.08 8.50 -6.99
CA PHE A 82 6.66 8.09 -8.33
C PHE A 82 6.20 9.29 -9.19
N ASP A 83 5.57 10.28 -8.58
CA ASP A 83 5.11 11.50 -9.28
C ASP A 83 6.25 12.37 -9.82
N ASP A 84 7.45 12.28 -9.22
CA ASP A 84 8.62 13.04 -9.67
C ASP A 84 9.24 12.48 -10.97
N VAL A 85 8.80 11.30 -11.40
CA VAL A 85 9.37 10.65 -12.57
C VAL A 85 8.76 11.19 -13.86
N GLU A 86 9.52 12.01 -14.56
CA GLU A 86 9.17 12.49 -15.89
C GLU A 86 9.87 11.68 -16.99
N LEU A 87 9.11 11.24 -17.99
CA LEU A 87 9.67 10.55 -19.16
C LEU A 87 10.34 11.56 -20.10
N LYS A 88 11.61 11.89 -19.83
CA LYS A 88 12.40 12.84 -20.63
C LYS A 88 13.24 12.13 -21.70
N GLY A 89 13.13 12.57 -22.95
CA GLY A 89 13.90 12.04 -24.06
C GLY A 89 13.04 11.54 -25.21
N LYS A 90 13.68 11.18 -26.33
CA LYS A 90 12.96 10.64 -27.50
C LYS A 90 12.81 9.11 -27.43
N THR A 91 13.72 8.43 -26.75
CA THR A 91 13.78 6.97 -26.66
C THR A 91 13.93 6.54 -25.20
N VAL A 92 13.57 5.29 -24.91
CA VAL A 92 13.74 4.66 -23.59
C VAL A 92 15.18 4.80 -23.09
N LEU A 93 16.18 4.50 -23.93
CA LEU A 93 17.60 4.64 -23.57
C LEU A 93 17.98 6.08 -23.17
N LYS A 94 17.38 7.09 -23.81
CA LYS A 94 17.64 8.49 -23.44
C LYS A 94 16.98 8.85 -22.10
N ALA A 95 15.80 8.30 -21.81
CA ALA A 95 15.17 8.46 -20.51
C ALA A 95 16.02 7.82 -19.41
N VAL A 96 16.49 6.59 -19.61
CA VAL A 96 17.41 5.89 -18.68
C VAL A 96 18.68 6.67 -18.39
N LYS A 97 19.29 7.28 -19.40
CA LYS A 97 20.53 8.07 -19.24
C LYS A 97 20.33 9.43 -18.58
N ASN A 98 19.12 9.94 -18.53
CA ASN A 98 18.85 11.29 -18.04
C ASN A 98 18.90 11.40 -16.51
N PRO A 99 18.28 10.51 -15.71
CA PRO A 99 18.36 10.54 -14.24
C PRO A 99 19.79 10.36 -13.72
N LEU A 100 20.60 9.57 -14.42
CA LEU A 100 21.98 9.25 -14.02
C LEU A 100 22.88 10.48 -13.92
N LYS A 101 22.51 11.61 -14.54
CA LYS A 101 23.30 12.85 -14.49
C LYS A 101 23.11 13.65 -13.20
N HIS A 102 22.05 13.41 -12.47
CA HIS A 102 21.64 14.26 -11.35
C HIS A 102 21.65 13.55 -9.98
N HIS A 103 21.87 12.25 -9.94
CA HIS A 103 21.81 11.45 -8.71
C HIS A 103 23.14 10.74 -8.42
N GLN A 104 23.54 10.74 -7.15
CA GLN A 104 24.63 9.89 -6.66
C GLN A 104 24.04 8.53 -6.26
N ASN A 105 24.79 7.46 -6.43
CA ASN A 105 24.35 6.08 -6.12
C ASN A 105 23.11 5.64 -6.92
N VAL A 106 23.23 5.60 -8.22
CA VAL A 106 22.18 5.12 -9.13
C VAL A 106 22.58 3.77 -9.74
N LEU A 107 21.58 2.99 -10.16
CA LEU A 107 21.84 1.81 -11.00
C LEU A 107 22.54 2.25 -12.30
N THR A 108 23.43 1.39 -12.79
CA THR A 108 24.06 1.63 -14.08
C THR A 108 23.03 1.58 -15.21
N VAL A 109 23.38 2.16 -16.37
CA VAL A 109 22.52 2.06 -17.58
C VAL A 109 22.22 0.61 -17.92
N ASP A 110 23.22 -0.27 -17.80
CA ASP A 110 23.08 -1.68 -18.17
C ASP A 110 22.15 -2.41 -17.18
N GLN A 111 22.26 -2.17 -15.88
CA GLN A 111 21.35 -2.73 -14.88
C GLN A 111 19.90 -2.26 -15.11
N THR A 112 19.71 -0.96 -15.36
CA THR A 112 18.38 -0.41 -15.64
C THR A 112 17.81 -0.98 -16.95
N ASN A 113 18.63 -1.14 -18.00
CA ASN A 113 18.20 -1.77 -19.25
C ASN A 113 17.82 -3.25 -19.03
N GLN A 114 18.57 -4.00 -18.24
CA GLN A 114 18.22 -5.40 -17.89
C GLN A 114 16.85 -5.49 -17.23
N MET A 115 16.53 -4.58 -16.30
CA MET A 115 15.20 -4.50 -15.70
C MET A 115 14.12 -4.23 -16.76
N LEU A 116 14.36 -3.30 -17.70
CA LEU A 116 13.41 -2.97 -18.76
C LEU A 116 13.23 -4.13 -19.76
N GLU A 117 14.30 -4.80 -20.10
CA GLU A 117 14.27 -5.95 -21.02
C GLU A 117 13.47 -7.12 -20.41
N SER A 118 13.58 -7.37 -19.08
CA SER A 118 12.76 -8.38 -18.39
C SER A 118 11.26 -8.04 -18.42
N LEU A 119 10.92 -6.77 -18.64
CA LEU A 119 9.54 -6.29 -18.79
C LEU A 119 9.12 -6.16 -20.28
N GLY A 120 9.94 -6.64 -21.22
CA GLY A 120 9.67 -6.55 -22.65
C GLY A 120 9.88 -5.15 -23.26
N ILE A 121 10.48 -4.21 -22.53
CA ILE A 121 10.69 -2.84 -23.00
C ILE A 121 12.08 -2.71 -23.63
N VAL A 122 12.11 -2.46 -24.95
CA VAL A 122 13.35 -2.36 -25.71
C VAL A 122 13.96 -0.96 -25.59
N PRO A 123 15.27 -0.81 -25.25
CA PRO A 123 15.92 0.49 -25.05
C PRO A 123 15.84 1.44 -26.26
N GLY A 124 15.80 0.91 -27.47
CA GLY A 124 15.69 1.69 -28.71
C GLY A 124 14.29 2.23 -29.02
N LYS A 125 13.24 1.75 -28.38
CA LYS A 125 11.85 2.15 -28.63
C LYS A 125 11.64 3.62 -28.31
N ARG A 126 10.85 4.32 -29.14
CA ARG A 126 10.50 5.72 -28.84
C ARG A 126 9.48 5.77 -27.72
N ILE A 127 9.60 6.73 -26.81
CA ILE A 127 8.66 6.92 -25.69
C ILE A 127 7.22 7.14 -26.20
N ALA A 128 7.08 7.86 -27.30
CA ALA A 128 5.77 8.11 -27.91
C ALA A 128 5.09 6.85 -28.50
N ASP A 129 5.83 5.77 -28.72
CA ASP A 129 5.31 4.51 -29.24
C ASP A 129 5.07 3.47 -28.14
N LEU A 130 5.31 3.83 -26.86
CA LEU A 130 5.00 2.99 -25.73
C LEU A 130 3.51 3.00 -25.44
N THR A 131 2.96 1.84 -25.08
CA THR A 131 1.61 1.75 -24.51
C THR A 131 1.55 2.44 -23.14
N PRO A 132 0.36 2.81 -22.63
CA PRO A 132 0.22 3.34 -21.27
C PRO A 132 0.85 2.42 -20.21
N ASP A 133 0.66 1.12 -20.31
CA ASP A 133 1.24 0.10 -19.45
C ASP A 133 2.79 0.12 -19.51
N GLU A 134 3.36 0.13 -20.71
CA GLU A 134 4.82 0.23 -20.88
C GLU A 134 5.40 1.55 -20.35
N GLN A 135 4.65 2.66 -20.47
CA GLN A 135 5.07 3.94 -19.90
C GLN A 135 5.08 3.89 -18.39
N GLN A 136 4.08 3.25 -17.78
CA GLN A 136 3.98 3.07 -16.33
C GLN A 136 5.15 2.22 -15.80
N LYS A 137 5.40 1.07 -16.42
CA LYS A 137 6.56 0.22 -16.12
C LYS A 137 7.88 0.98 -16.25
N LEU A 138 8.06 1.74 -17.32
CA LEU A 138 9.26 2.56 -17.50
C LEU A 138 9.43 3.58 -16.37
N ARG A 139 8.37 4.26 -15.96
CA ARG A 139 8.42 5.22 -14.84
C ARG A 139 8.84 4.54 -13.53
N ILE A 140 8.27 3.38 -13.21
CA ILE A 140 8.63 2.63 -12.00
C ILE A 140 10.12 2.22 -12.05
N VAL A 141 10.60 1.66 -13.16
CA VAL A 141 12.01 1.27 -13.30
C VAL A 141 12.95 2.48 -13.19
N LEU A 142 12.59 3.61 -13.79
CA LEU A 142 13.36 4.85 -13.65
C LEU A 142 13.42 5.33 -12.20
N LEU A 143 12.31 5.27 -11.45
CA LEU A 143 12.26 5.58 -10.03
C LEU A 143 13.21 4.69 -9.23
N LEU A 144 13.09 3.37 -9.41
CA LEU A 144 13.93 2.40 -8.73
C LEU A 144 15.41 2.61 -9.05
N SER A 145 15.74 3.05 -10.27
CA SER A 145 17.13 3.32 -10.68
C SER A 145 17.80 4.41 -9.86
N TRP A 146 17.07 5.24 -9.13
CA TRP A 146 17.62 6.27 -8.25
C TRP A 146 18.20 5.73 -6.94
N CYS A 147 17.96 4.45 -6.60
CA CYS A 147 18.48 3.76 -5.42
C CYS A 147 18.30 4.56 -4.11
N ARG A 148 17.10 5.07 -3.89
CA ARG A 148 16.81 5.80 -2.66
C ARG A 148 16.53 4.85 -1.50
N PRO A 149 16.89 5.22 -0.27
CA PRO A 149 16.56 4.42 0.92
C PRO A 149 15.06 4.19 1.10
N ILE A 150 14.25 5.17 0.71
CA ILE A 150 12.79 5.12 0.76
C ILE A 150 12.26 5.39 -0.65
N VAL A 151 11.37 4.53 -1.11
CA VAL A 151 10.68 4.65 -2.42
C VAL A 151 9.18 4.68 -2.16
N LEU A 152 8.51 5.72 -2.63
CA LEU A 152 7.05 5.85 -2.56
C LEU A 152 6.44 5.60 -3.94
N LEU A 153 5.69 4.52 -4.04
CA LEU A 153 4.95 4.08 -5.22
C LEU A 153 3.46 4.45 -5.05
N ASP A 154 3.15 5.75 -5.18
CA ASP A 154 1.81 6.28 -4.99
C ASP A 154 0.95 5.98 -6.23
N ASN A 155 -0.06 5.12 -6.08
CA ASN A 155 -0.94 4.63 -7.16
C ASN A 155 -0.18 4.16 -8.42
N ALA A 156 1.08 3.74 -8.24
CA ALA A 156 2.00 3.46 -9.35
C ALA A 156 1.63 2.23 -10.17
N PHE A 157 0.77 1.36 -9.66
CA PHE A 157 0.31 0.15 -10.34
C PHE A 157 -1.08 0.31 -10.96
N ASP A 158 -1.72 1.46 -10.75
CA ASP A 158 -2.99 1.76 -11.40
C ASP A 158 -2.79 1.82 -12.91
N GLY A 159 -3.67 1.14 -13.66
CA GLY A 159 -3.59 1.06 -15.11
C GLY A 159 -2.63 0.00 -15.68
N LEU A 160 -1.93 -0.76 -14.83
CA LEU A 160 -1.24 -1.98 -15.26
C LEU A 160 -2.24 -3.12 -15.43
N ASP A 161 -2.05 -3.96 -16.46
CA ASP A 161 -2.75 -5.24 -16.55
C ASP A 161 -2.26 -6.23 -15.47
N GLU A 162 -2.99 -7.32 -15.28
CA GLU A 162 -2.72 -8.28 -14.19
C GLU A 162 -1.34 -8.94 -14.31
N ASP A 163 -0.95 -9.37 -15.50
CA ASP A 163 0.36 -9.98 -15.74
C ASP A 163 1.49 -8.99 -15.49
N SER A 164 1.29 -7.74 -15.87
CA SER A 164 2.22 -6.64 -15.62
C SER A 164 2.36 -6.34 -14.13
N ARG A 165 1.26 -6.35 -13.39
CA ARG A 165 1.28 -6.18 -11.93
C ARG A 165 2.11 -7.27 -11.26
N LEU A 166 1.89 -8.54 -11.60
CA LEU A 166 2.68 -9.66 -11.05
C LEU A 166 4.17 -9.50 -11.32
N THR A 167 4.53 -9.24 -12.58
CA THR A 167 5.93 -9.07 -12.98
C THR A 167 6.58 -7.88 -12.27
N MET A 168 5.86 -6.78 -12.12
CA MET A 168 6.36 -5.60 -11.40
C MET A 168 6.49 -5.85 -9.89
N SER A 169 5.61 -6.65 -9.29
CA SER A 169 5.73 -7.07 -7.89
C SER A 169 7.04 -7.79 -7.63
N ASP A 170 7.31 -8.81 -8.42
CA ASP A 170 8.54 -9.58 -8.27
C ASP A 170 9.78 -8.70 -8.44
N LEU A 171 9.74 -7.79 -9.42
CA LEU A 171 10.83 -6.85 -9.66
C LEU A 171 11.04 -5.90 -8.49
N VAL A 172 9.98 -5.35 -7.90
CA VAL A 172 10.05 -4.47 -6.73
C VAL A 172 10.53 -5.24 -5.50
N ALA A 173 10.04 -6.45 -5.28
CA ALA A 173 10.47 -7.30 -4.16
C ALA A 173 11.98 -7.64 -4.25
N ASP A 174 12.44 -8.00 -5.43
CA ASP A 174 13.84 -8.29 -5.70
C ASP A 174 14.73 -7.05 -5.55
N TYR A 175 14.28 -5.91 -6.05
CA TYR A 175 14.95 -4.63 -5.89
C TYR A 175 15.10 -4.28 -4.41
N THR A 176 14.02 -4.37 -3.64
CA THR A 176 13.98 -4.05 -2.21
C THR A 176 15.01 -4.85 -1.42
N LYS A 177 15.11 -6.17 -1.69
CA LYS A 177 16.11 -7.05 -1.07
C LYS A 177 17.55 -6.69 -1.45
N LYS A 178 17.78 -6.35 -2.73
CA LYS A 178 19.13 -6.06 -3.26
C LYS A 178 19.67 -4.71 -2.82
N THR A 179 18.79 -3.73 -2.62
CA THR A 179 19.18 -2.34 -2.30
C THR A 179 19.01 -1.98 -0.83
N ASP A 180 18.47 -2.87 -0.01
CA ASP A 180 18.10 -2.61 1.39
C ASP A 180 17.18 -1.38 1.53
N SER A 181 16.23 -1.22 0.60
CA SER A 181 15.30 -0.10 0.55
C SER A 181 14.00 -0.41 1.30
N LEU A 182 13.35 0.64 1.80
CA LEU A 182 11.95 0.60 2.24
C LEU A 182 11.08 1.07 1.08
N VAL A 183 10.21 0.20 0.58
CA VAL A 183 9.23 0.56 -0.45
C VAL A 183 7.87 0.73 0.19
N ILE A 184 7.31 1.91 0.05
CA ILE A 184 5.97 2.26 0.51
C ILE A 184 5.05 2.28 -0.72
N PHE A 185 3.99 1.55 -0.65
CA PHE A 185 3.04 1.36 -1.72
C PHE A 185 1.67 1.89 -1.31
N THR A 186 1.04 2.68 -2.15
CA THR A 186 -0.35 3.12 -1.94
C THR A 186 -1.21 2.73 -3.12
N SER A 187 -2.44 2.34 -2.87
CA SER A 187 -3.50 2.11 -3.87
C SER A 187 -4.86 2.11 -3.19
N GLN A 188 -5.90 2.40 -3.95
CA GLN A 188 -7.29 2.18 -3.54
C GLN A 188 -7.75 0.75 -3.82
N ASP A 189 -7.04 0.03 -4.67
CA ASP A 189 -7.31 -1.38 -4.98
C ASP A 189 -6.59 -2.27 -3.97
N VAL A 190 -7.35 -2.74 -3.00
CA VAL A 190 -6.85 -3.60 -1.92
C VAL A 190 -6.27 -4.90 -2.44
N SER A 191 -6.85 -5.48 -3.48
CA SER A 191 -6.35 -6.71 -4.10
C SER A 191 -4.93 -6.51 -4.64
N THR A 192 -4.64 -5.33 -5.17
CA THR A 192 -3.30 -4.91 -5.56
C THR A 192 -2.39 -4.79 -4.34
N LEU A 193 -2.80 -4.13 -3.25
CA LEU A 193 -1.98 -3.95 -2.05
C LEU A 193 -1.54 -5.28 -1.43
N MET A 194 -2.43 -6.26 -1.39
CA MET A 194 -2.13 -7.58 -0.82
C MET A 194 -1.13 -8.41 -1.62
N ARG A 195 -1.13 -8.26 -2.92
CA ARG A 195 -0.17 -8.97 -3.77
C ARG A 195 1.25 -8.44 -3.63
N PHE A 196 1.40 -7.15 -3.27
CA PHE A 196 2.68 -6.45 -3.31
C PHE A 196 3.31 -6.22 -1.95
N SER A 197 2.53 -6.24 -0.88
CA SER A 197 3.01 -5.95 0.46
C SER A 197 2.76 -7.10 1.41
N LYS A 198 3.69 -7.29 2.36
CA LYS A 198 3.50 -8.20 3.47
C LYS A 198 2.72 -7.59 4.61
N ILE A 199 2.75 -6.28 4.73
CA ILE A 199 2.07 -5.52 5.78
C ILE A 199 1.27 -4.42 5.11
N ILE A 200 -0.01 -4.34 5.46
CA ILE A 200 -0.92 -3.28 5.06
C ILE A 200 -1.29 -2.47 6.30
N TYR A 201 -1.07 -1.17 6.23
CA TYR A 201 -1.52 -0.20 7.22
C TYR A 201 -2.78 0.48 6.70
N TYR A 202 -3.86 0.38 7.43
CA TYR A 202 -5.13 0.98 7.08
C TYR A 202 -5.41 2.22 7.89
N PHE A 203 -5.81 3.29 7.18
CA PHE A 203 -6.21 4.55 7.79
C PHE A 203 -7.69 4.82 7.56
N GLU A 204 -8.39 5.13 8.62
CA GLU A 204 -9.74 5.67 8.59
C GLU A 204 -9.67 7.18 8.87
N GLY A 205 -9.90 8.00 7.83
CA GLY A 205 -9.60 9.42 7.90
C GLY A 205 -8.13 9.68 8.23
N SER A 206 -7.87 10.42 9.30
CA SER A 206 -6.52 10.79 9.78
C SER A 206 -5.86 9.74 10.70
N HIS A 207 -6.60 8.72 11.14
CA HIS A 207 -6.17 7.77 12.17
C HIS A 207 -5.71 6.45 11.58
N LEU A 208 -4.60 5.91 12.10
CA LEU A 208 -4.19 4.54 11.84
C LEU A 208 -5.06 3.59 12.67
N THR A 209 -5.92 2.82 12.01
CA THR A 209 -6.84 1.89 12.69
C THR A 209 -6.27 0.51 12.85
N SER A 210 -5.51 0.03 11.88
CA SER A 210 -4.92 -1.32 11.95
C SER A 210 -3.67 -1.48 11.09
N ALA A 211 -2.90 -2.51 11.43
CA ALA A 211 -1.82 -3.03 10.61
C ALA A 211 -1.97 -4.54 10.49
N ARG A 212 -2.02 -5.08 9.28
CA ARG A 212 -2.12 -6.53 9.06
C ARG A 212 -0.93 -7.08 8.29
N ASN A 213 -0.48 -8.24 8.77
CA ASN A 213 0.44 -9.07 8.02
C ASN A 213 -0.36 -9.98 7.09
N VAL A 214 -0.21 -9.79 5.79
CA VAL A 214 -0.92 -10.55 4.74
C VAL A 214 -0.60 -12.05 4.80
N GLU A 215 0.60 -12.43 5.26
CA GLU A 215 0.97 -13.85 5.42
C GLU A 215 0.18 -14.57 6.53
N MET A 216 -0.54 -13.82 7.39
CA MET A 216 -1.39 -14.37 8.46
C MET A 216 -2.87 -14.47 8.08
N LEU A 217 -3.24 -14.09 6.85
CA LEU A 217 -4.61 -14.14 6.34
C LEU A 217 -5.06 -15.56 5.92
N ASP A 218 -4.24 -16.58 6.11
CA ASP A 218 -4.60 -18.00 5.93
C ASP A 218 -5.58 -18.54 7.01
N SER A 219 -6.17 -17.68 7.84
CA SER A 219 -7.22 -18.09 8.76
C SER A 219 -8.54 -18.28 8.01
N VAL A 220 -9.30 -19.27 8.45
CA VAL A 220 -10.59 -19.71 7.89
C VAL A 220 -11.67 -18.65 8.18
N ASP A 221 -11.51 -17.46 7.61
CA ASP A 221 -12.50 -16.42 7.71
C ASP A 221 -13.55 -16.62 6.61
N CYS A 222 -14.80 -16.57 6.97
CA CYS A 222 -15.90 -16.70 6.03
C CYS A 222 -16.88 -15.53 6.15
N VAL A 223 -17.47 -15.17 5.02
CA VAL A 223 -18.61 -14.27 4.97
C VAL A 223 -19.87 -15.09 5.07
N VAL A 224 -20.68 -14.76 6.06
CA VAL A 224 -21.99 -15.36 6.26
C VAL A 224 -23.06 -14.35 5.87
N THR A 225 -23.84 -14.70 4.85
CA THR A 225 -25.01 -13.93 4.40
C THR A 225 -26.25 -14.66 4.84
N ILE A 226 -27.08 -14.03 5.65
CA ILE A 226 -28.36 -14.56 6.16
C ILE A 226 -29.48 -13.79 5.49
N ILE A 227 -30.36 -14.52 4.81
CA ILE A 227 -31.58 -13.96 4.23
C ILE A 227 -32.75 -14.42 5.07
N GLY A 228 -33.44 -13.47 5.70
CA GLY A 228 -34.57 -13.76 6.58
C GLY A 228 -34.81 -12.64 7.59
N THR A 229 -35.50 -12.97 8.68
CA THR A 229 -35.80 -12.01 9.75
C THR A 229 -35.58 -12.63 11.13
N GLY A 230 -35.31 -11.77 12.12
CA GLY A 230 -35.18 -12.20 13.52
C GLY A 230 -33.84 -12.87 13.87
N PHE A 231 -32.81 -12.71 13.02
CA PHE A 231 -31.48 -13.17 13.38
C PHE A 231 -30.90 -12.30 14.50
N PRO A 232 -30.40 -12.91 15.61
CA PRO A 232 -29.91 -12.17 16.77
C PRO A 232 -28.49 -11.65 16.54
N VAL A 233 -28.39 -10.56 15.79
CA VAL A 233 -27.11 -9.92 15.40
C VAL A 233 -26.18 -9.66 16.59
N GLU A 234 -26.73 -9.11 17.69
CA GLU A 234 -25.94 -8.83 18.91
C GLU A 234 -25.26 -10.09 19.49
N ASN A 235 -25.92 -11.25 19.38
CA ASN A 235 -25.36 -12.50 19.86
C ASN A 235 -24.27 -13.02 18.92
N ALA A 236 -24.43 -12.84 17.61
CA ALA A 236 -23.40 -13.19 16.64
C ALA A 236 -22.13 -12.33 16.84
N VAL A 237 -22.30 -11.02 17.07
CA VAL A 237 -21.17 -10.12 17.39
C VAL A 237 -20.45 -10.55 18.67
N LYS A 238 -21.15 -10.97 19.71
CA LYS A 238 -20.53 -11.53 20.94
C LYS A 238 -19.75 -12.83 20.69
N LEU A 239 -20.10 -13.55 19.64
CA LEU A 239 -19.39 -14.77 19.21
C LEU A 239 -18.25 -14.51 18.25
N GLY A 240 -17.98 -13.24 17.91
CA GLY A 240 -16.88 -12.85 17.03
C GLY A 240 -17.29 -12.52 15.58
N ALA A 241 -18.60 -12.31 15.33
CA ALA A 241 -19.03 -11.81 14.04
C ALA A 241 -18.75 -10.30 13.92
N HIS A 242 -18.21 -9.89 12.78
CA HIS A 242 -18.00 -8.49 12.41
C HIS A 242 -19.00 -8.12 11.32
N MET A 243 -19.85 -7.12 11.60
CA MET A 243 -20.90 -6.72 10.67
C MET A 243 -20.31 -6.05 9.42
N LEU A 244 -20.74 -6.55 8.26
CA LEU A 244 -20.44 -5.94 6.95
C LEU A 244 -21.64 -5.12 6.47
N GLU A 245 -22.83 -5.70 6.55
CA GLU A 245 -24.06 -5.06 6.08
C GLU A 245 -25.26 -5.55 6.89
N GLU A 246 -26.16 -4.64 7.26
CA GLU A 246 -27.43 -4.95 7.91
C GLU A 246 -28.58 -4.30 7.14
N ALA A 247 -29.43 -5.12 6.54
CA ALA A 247 -30.64 -4.71 5.87
C ALA A 247 -31.86 -5.44 6.46
N PRO A 248 -33.12 -4.96 6.27
CA PRO A 248 -34.32 -5.52 6.94
C PRO A 248 -34.55 -7.01 6.70
N LYS A 249 -34.01 -7.58 5.65
CA LYS A 249 -34.17 -9.01 5.30
C LYS A 249 -32.86 -9.70 4.95
N GLU A 250 -31.76 -9.02 5.10
CA GLU A 250 -30.42 -9.54 4.77
C GLU A 250 -29.42 -9.04 5.78
N THR A 251 -28.66 -9.95 6.36
CA THR A 251 -27.58 -9.64 7.29
C THR A 251 -26.31 -10.30 6.77
N ARG A 252 -25.29 -9.51 6.57
CA ARG A 252 -23.99 -9.97 6.09
C ARG A 252 -22.92 -9.63 7.12
N PHE A 253 -22.11 -10.61 7.49
CA PHE A 253 -21.04 -10.42 8.47
C PHE A 253 -19.85 -11.33 8.18
N LEU A 254 -18.68 -10.84 8.54
CA LEU A 254 -17.46 -11.65 8.59
C LEU A 254 -17.44 -12.46 9.88
N PHE A 255 -17.08 -13.72 9.78
CA PHE A 255 -16.95 -14.60 10.95
C PHE A 255 -15.61 -15.35 10.91
N THR A 256 -14.86 -15.18 11.99
CA THR A 256 -13.57 -15.85 12.18
C THR A 256 -13.71 -16.98 13.17
N GLY A 257 -13.48 -18.21 12.75
CA GLY A 257 -13.48 -19.38 13.62
C GLY A 257 -14.48 -20.46 13.24
N ASN A 258 -14.92 -21.24 14.24
CA ASN A 258 -15.80 -22.38 13.98
C ASN A 258 -17.26 -21.94 13.75
N ILE A 259 -17.70 -22.02 12.49
CA ILE A 259 -19.07 -21.64 12.08
C ILE A 259 -20.19 -22.38 12.85
N GLN A 260 -19.88 -23.55 13.42
CA GLN A 260 -20.87 -24.33 14.18
C GLN A 260 -21.42 -23.59 15.39
N VAL A 261 -20.70 -22.62 15.95
CA VAL A 261 -21.19 -21.82 17.09
C VAL A 261 -22.35 -20.89 16.69
N LEU A 262 -22.55 -20.62 15.41
CA LEU A 262 -23.66 -19.82 14.89
C LEU A 262 -24.94 -20.64 14.68
N LEU A 263 -24.87 -21.98 14.60
CA LEU A 263 -26.03 -22.83 14.31
C LEU A 263 -27.19 -22.61 15.29
N PRO A 264 -26.99 -22.49 16.62
CA PRO A 264 -28.09 -22.21 17.55
C PRO A 264 -28.78 -20.86 17.31
N LEU A 265 -28.07 -19.87 16.76
CA LEU A 265 -28.65 -18.56 16.42
C LEU A 265 -29.49 -18.65 15.13
N LEU A 266 -29.07 -19.49 14.20
CA LEU A 266 -29.81 -19.76 12.97
C LEU A 266 -31.12 -20.49 13.25
N GLU A 267 -31.12 -21.46 14.17
CA GLU A 267 -32.34 -22.20 14.60
C GLU A 267 -33.40 -21.31 15.25
N GLN A 268 -33.00 -20.23 15.90
CA GLN A 268 -33.90 -19.29 16.57
C GLN A 268 -34.52 -18.24 15.65
N SER A 269 -34.15 -18.23 14.39
CA SER A 269 -34.47 -17.19 13.43
C SER A 269 -35.39 -17.71 12.33
N THR A 270 -36.17 -16.82 11.69
CA THR A 270 -36.96 -17.15 10.49
C THR A 270 -36.11 -16.89 9.25
N ILE A 271 -35.26 -17.87 8.92
CA ILE A 271 -34.30 -17.78 7.83
C ILE A 271 -34.87 -18.43 6.58
N THR A 272 -34.65 -17.78 5.44
CA THR A 272 -35.03 -18.29 4.11
C THR A 272 -33.83 -18.92 3.41
N ASP A 273 -32.63 -18.34 3.59
CA ASP A 273 -31.38 -18.81 2.98
C ASP A 273 -30.18 -18.42 3.86
N VAL A 274 -29.13 -19.24 3.82
CA VAL A 274 -27.84 -18.95 4.43
C VAL A 274 -26.76 -19.28 3.42
N ARG A 275 -25.91 -18.31 3.12
CA ARG A 275 -24.74 -18.51 2.28
C ARG A 275 -23.48 -18.32 3.12
N ILE A 276 -22.55 -19.22 2.93
CA ILE A 276 -21.23 -19.17 3.56
C ILE A 276 -20.23 -19.24 2.43
N GLU A 277 -19.45 -18.18 2.31
CA GLU A 277 -18.44 -18.02 1.25
C GLU A 277 -17.10 -17.73 1.91
N ASP A 278 -16.01 -18.07 1.27
CA ASP A 278 -14.68 -17.67 1.76
C ASP A 278 -14.62 -16.16 1.80
N ALA A 279 -14.10 -15.59 2.88
CA ALA A 279 -13.96 -14.16 3.02
C ALA A 279 -13.00 -13.62 1.95
N THR A 280 -13.43 -12.56 1.30
CA THR A 280 -12.51 -11.77 0.49
C THR A 280 -11.79 -10.78 1.40
N VAL A 281 -10.68 -10.30 0.93
CA VAL A 281 -9.90 -9.30 1.66
C VAL A 281 -10.64 -7.98 1.81
N GLU A 282 -11.46 -7.65 0.82
CA GLU A 282 -12.33 -6.48 0.90
C GLU A 282 -13.33 -6.63 2.06
N ASP A 283 -13.87 -7.83 2.25
CA ASP A 283 -14.76 -8.13 3.38
C ASP A 283 -14.04 -7.98 4.72
N GLU A 284 -12.81 -8.44 4.81
CA GLU A 284 -12.01 -8.30 6.01
C GLU A 284 -11.64 -6.83 6.32
N LEU A 285 -11.35 -6.04 5.30
CA LEU A 285 -11.05 -4.62 5.46
C LEU A 285 -12.26 -3.78 5.89
N MET A 286 -13.47 -4.19 5.51
CA MET A 286 -14.71 -3.53 5.94
C MET A 286 -15.02 -3.71 7.44
N THR A 287 -14.34 -4.61 8.12
CA THR A 287 -14.54 -4.91 9.56
C THR A 287 -13.54 -4.20 10.47
N TRP A 288 -12.71 -3.35 9.91
CA TRP A 288 -11.65 -2.63 10.65
C TRP A 288 -12.06 -1.26 11.19
#